data_b2046a3c94c872fcc055db7d2b9307a6
#
_entry.id   b2046a3c94c872fcc055db7d2b9307a6
#
_cell.length_a   1.000
_cell.length_b   1.000
_cell.length_c   1.000
_cell.angle_alpha   90.00
_cell.angle_beta   90.00
_cell.angle_gamma   90.00
#
_symmetry.space_group_name_H-M   'P 1'
#
loop_
_entity.id
_entity.type
_entity.pdbx_description
1 polymer ?
#
loop_
_entity_poly.entity_id
_entity_poly.type
_entity_poly.pdbx_seq_one_letter_code
_entity_poly.pdbx_strand_id
1 'polypeptide(L)'
;GKRTKIDPTLILAIMAVESSFNPFAQSQVCAQGLMQVMTRVHGDKYESAGGTLTAFDPVTNMRVGVKVLQECIARAGSLEGGLRYYVGAANLTEDGGYAGKVLAEHERLRQVIAGRAPPTTTTTPAPRPNPVQVVAPPAAAKPAQPDPQQVALLGDS
;
A
#
# COMPACT_ATOMS: atom_id res chain seq x y z
N GLY A 1 2.65 -0.53 24.42
CA GLY A 1 1.69 -0.31 23.35
C GLY A 1 0.96 -1.58 22.97
N LYS A 2 -0.34 -1.58 23.08
CA LYS A 2 -1.17 -2.72 22.66
C LYS A 2 -0.95 -2.92 21.16
N ARG A 3 -0.38 -4.06 20.77
CA ARG A 3 -0.35 -4.48 19.37
C ARG A 3 -1.80 -4.62 18.90
N THR A 4 -2.21 -3.79 17.96
CA THR A 4 -3.51 -3.91 17.31
C THR A 4 -3.52 -5.23 16.56
N LYS A 5 -4.32 -6.20 17.05
CA LYS A 5 -4.50 -7.46 16.34
C LYS A 5 -5.35 -7.20 15.08
N ILE A 6 -4.79 -7.53 13.92
CA ILE A 6 -5.51 -7.48 12.66
C ILE A 6 -6.19 -8.83 12.45
N ASP A 7 -7.48 -8.80 12.10
CA ASP A 7 -8.23 -10.00 11.74
C ASP A 7 -7.59 -10.66 10.52
N PRO A 8 -7.24 -11.96 10.56
CA PRO A 8 -6.68 -12.67 9.42
C PRO A 8 -7.55 -12.61 8.16
N THR A 9 -8.86 -12.58 8.30
CA THR A 9 -9.78 -12.45 7.15
C THR A 9 -9.70 -11.08 6.49
N LEU A 10 -9.35 -10.03 7.24
CA LEU A 10 -9.07 -8.71 6.69
C LEU A 10 -7.79 -8.73 5.84
N ILE A 11 -6.75 -9.41 6.30
CA ILE A 11 -5.50 -9.56 5.54
C ILE A 11 -5.77 -10.30 4.23
N LEU A 12 -6.55 -11.38 4.26
CA LEU A 12 -6.96 -12.10 3.06
C LEU A 12 -7.80 -11.23 2.12
N ALA A 13 -8.69 -10.40 2.64
CA ALA A 13 -9.49 -9.47 1.84
C ALA A 13 -8.61 -8.45 1.11
N ILE A 14 -7.59 -7.93 1.78
CA ILE A 14 -6.61 -7.02 1.16
C ILE A 14 -5.85 -7.75 0.05
N MET A 15 -5.34 -8.95 0.29
CA MET A 15 -4.64 -9.74 -0.73
C MET A 15 -5.53 -10.04 -1.94
N ALA A 16 -6.81 -10.32 -1.73
CA ALA A 16 -7.77 -10.56 -2.81
C ALA A 16 -7.95 -9.31 -3.68
N VAL A 17 -8.11 -8.14 -3.06
CA VAL A 17 -8.32 -6.87 -3.76
C VAL A 17 -7.03 -6.38 -4.43
N GLU A 18 -5.89 -6.49 -3.76
CA GLU A 18 -4.61 -5.94 -4.22
C GLU A 18 -3.98 -6.76 -5.35
N SER A 19 -3.91 -8.07 -5.19
CA SER A 19 -3.13 -8.93 -6.08
C SER A 19 -3.88 -10.13 -6.62
N SER A 20 -5.13 -10.36 -6.21
CA SER A 20 -5.86 -11.61 -6.46
C SER A 20 -5.05 -12.83 -6.01
N PHE A 21 -4.36 -12.72 -4.89
CA PHE A 21 -3.45 -13.73 -4.32
C PHE A 21 -2.23 -14.06 -5.20
N ASN A 22 -1.82 -13.18 -6.10
CA ASN A 22 -0.61 -13.36 -6.90
C ASN A 22 0.62 -12.78 -6.16
N PRO A 23 1.57 -13.63 -5.70
CA PRO A 23 2.75 -13.15 -4.98
C PRO A 23 3.74 -12.38 -5.87
N PHE A 24 3.62 -12.50 -7.18
CA PHE A 24 4.47 -11.82 -8.17
C PHE A 24 3.81 -10.58 -8.78
N ALA A 25 2.65 -10.17 -8.26
CA ALA A 25 1.98 -8.97 -8.75
C ALA A 25 2.85 -7.72 -8.55
N GLN A 26 2.91 -6.89 -9.57
CA GLN A 26 3.60 -5.61 -9.53
C GLN A 26 2.77 -4.57 -10.26
N SER A 27 2.59 -3.41 -9.62
CA SER A 27 1.89 -2.26 -10.22
C SER A 27 2.86 -1.30 -10.91
N GLN A 28 2.31 -0.38 -11.69
CA GLN A 28 3.10 0.67 -12.36
C GLN A 28 3.82 1.62 -11.39
N VAL A 29 3.33 1.73 -10.16
CA VAL A 29 3.94 2.53 -9.08
C VAL A 29 4.88 1.72 -8.18
N CYS A 30 5.30 0.55 -8.64
CA CYS A 30 6.20 -0.37 -7.91
C CYS A 30 5.63 -0.85 -6.56
N ALA A 31 4.32 -0.99 -6.46
CA ALA A 31 3.72 -1.79 -5.40
C ALA A 31 3.86 -3.26 -5.75
N GLN A 32 4.35 -4.08 -4.82
CA GLN A 32 4.80 -5.44 -5.10
C GLN A 32 4.22 -6.47 -4.14
N GLY A 33 4.00 -7.67 -4.66
CA GLY A 33 3.63 -8.87 -3.90
C GLY A 33 2.16 -8.93 -3.51
N LEU A 34 1.84 -9.85 -2.60
CA LEU A 34 0.46 -10.18 -2.20
C LEU A 34 -0.34 -8.98 -1.69
N MET A 35 0.28 -8.14 -0.88
CA MET A 35 -0.35 -6.97 -0.27
C MET A 35 -0.02 -5.67 -1.00
N GLN A 36 0.64 -5.72 -2.16
CA GLN A 36 1.01 -4.56 -2.98
C GLN A 36 1.68 -3.45 -2.18
N VAL A 37 2.70 -3.82 -1.42
CA VAL A 37 3.48 -2.87 -0.62
C VAL A 37 4.43 -2.08 -1.50
N MET A 38 4.45 -0.77 -1.35
CA MET A 38 5.37 0.10 -2.08
C MET A 38 6.78 0.02 -1.50
N THR A 39 7.66 -0.75 -2.15
CA THR A 39 9.04 -0.96 -1.71
C THR A 39 9.87 0.31 -1.68
N ARG A 40 9.56 1.29 -2.52
CA ARG A 40 10.22 2.61 -2.49
C ARG A 40 9.94 3.41 -1.22
N VAL A 41 8.76 3.23 -0.63
CA VAL A 41 8.33 3.95 0.58
C VAL A 41 8.71 3.17 1.84
N HIS A 42 8.65 1.85 1.77
CA HIS A 42 8.82 0.94 2.91
C HIS A 42 10.07 0.07 2.80
N GLY A 43 11.09 0.53 2.05
CA GLY A 43 12.35 -0.19 1.83
C GLY A 43 13.06 -0.54 3.12
N ASP A 44 13.05 0.34 4.11
CA ASP A 44 13.60 0.13 5.45
C ASP A 44 13.05 -1.13 6.13
N LYS A 45 11.76 -1.43 5.92
CA LYS A 45 11.11 -2.61 6.47
C LYS A 45 11.55 -3.90 5.79
N TYR A 46 11.93 -3.81 4.50
CA TYR A 46 12.42 -4.94 3.73
C TYR A 46 13.93 -5.17 3.93
N GLU A 47 14.72 -4.15 4.20
CA GLU A 47 16.16 -4.29 4.48
C GLU A 47 16.42 -5.24 5.64
N SER A 48 15.65 -5.12 6.72
CA SER A 48 15.74 -6.01 7.87
C SER A 48 15.33 -7.46 7.56
N ALA A 49 14.63 -7.68 6.46
CA ALA A 49 14.14 -9.00 6.02
C ALA A 49 14.96 -9.61 4.86
N GLY A 50 16.03 -8.95 4.40
CA GLY A 50 16.91 -9.45 3.33
C GLY A 50 16.87 -8.64 2.04
N GLY A 51 16.28 -7.45 2.04
CA GLY A 51 16.25 -6.52 0.91
C GLY A 51 14.91 -6.47 0.17
N THR A 52 14.82 -5.56 -0.78
CA THR A 52 13.56 -5.26 -1.48
C THR A 52 13.01 -6.40 -2.35
N LEU A 53 13.87 -7.30 -2.82
CA LEU A 53 13.44 -8.49 -3.58
C LEU A 53 12.60 -9.45 -2.74
N THR A 54 12.73 -9.42 -1.42
CA THR A 54 11.91 -10.21 -0.51
C THR A 54 10.43 -9.77 -0.50
N ALA A 55 10.10 -8.65 -1.17
CA ALA A 55 8.70 -8.26 -1.38
C ALA A 55 7.89 -9.29 -2.19
N PHE A 56 8.56 -10.13 -2.98
CA PHE A 56 7.92 -11.24 -3.71
C PHE A 56 7.88 -12.54 -2.89
N ASP A 57 8.54 -12.60 -1.73
CA ASP A 57 8.34 -13.69 -0.78
C ASP A 57 7.00 -13.50 -0.06
N PRO A 58 6.06 -14.48 -0.16
CA PRO A 58 4.71 -14.31 0.38
C PRO A 58 4.68 -13.98 1.88
N VAL A 59 5.51 -14.67 2.65
CA VAL A 59 5.54 -14.49 4.11
C VAL A 59 6.11 -13.13 4.49
N THR A 60 7.20 -12.73 3.85
CA THR A 60 7.83 -11.42 4.09
C THR A 60 6.92 -10.28 3.65
N ASN A 61 6.32 -10.37 2.47
CA ASN A 61 5.38 -9.36 1.98
C ASN A 61 4.19 -9.21 2.92
N MET A 62 3.60 -10.32 3.38
CA MET A 62 2.49 -10.30 4.33
C MET A 62 2.91 -9.65 5.66
N ARG A 63 4.06 -10.01 6.22
CA ARG A 63 4.57 -9.42 7.48
C ARG A 63 4.75 -7.92 7.38
N VAL A 64 5.37 -7.45 6.30
CA VAL A 64 5.59 -6.02 6.06
C VAL A 64 4.27 -5.32 5.80
N GLY A 65 3.40 -5.87 4.95
CA GLY A 65 2.09 -5.30 4.65
C GLY A 65 1.20 -5.16 5.88
N VAL A 66 1.18 -6.16 6.76
CA VAL A 66 0.45 -6.08 8.04
C VAL A 66 1.00 -4.99 8.94
N LYS A 67 2.33 -4.84 9.00
CA LYS A 67 2.95 -3.76 9.78
C LYS A 67 2.59 -2.38 9.24
N VAL A 68 2.64 -2.20 7.92
CA VAL A 68 2.21 -0.96 7.25
C VAL A 68 0.74 -0.68 7.53
N LEU A 69 -0.13 -1.68 7.42
CA LEU A 69 -1.56 -1.53 7.71
C LEU A 69 -1.81 -1.13 9.17
N GLN A 70 -1.10 -1.74 10.12
CA GLN A 70 -1.19 -1.37 11.54
C GLN A 70 -0.81 0.09 11.77
N GLU A 71 0.26 0.56 11.14
CA GLU A 71 0.70 1.95 11.21
C GLU A 71 -0.37 2.89 10.60
N CYS A 72 -0.96 2.52 9.47
CA CYS A 72 -2.03 3.27 8.82
C CYS A 72 -3.29 3.37 9.72
N ILE A 73 -3.72 2.27 10.33
CA ILE A 73 -4.88 2.25 11.21
C ILE A 73 -4.60 3.09 12.47
N ALA A 74 -3.42 2.96 13.06
CA ALA A 74 -3.04 3.76 14.23
C ALA A 74 -3.03 5.25 13.92
N ARG A 75 -2.55 5.62 12.73
CA ARG A 75 -2.50 7.01 12.27
C ARG A 75 -3.88 7.59 11.99
N ALA A 76 -4.76 6.81 11.38
CA ALA A 76 -6.11 7.25 11.03
C ALA A 76 -7.09 7.21 12.22
N GLY A 77 -6.83 6.38 13.22
CA GLY A 77 -7.73 6.16 14.34
C GLY A 77 -8.96 5.29 14.03
N SER A 78 -9.07 4.76 12.81
CA SER A 78 -10.16 3.88 12.37
C SER A 78 -9.68 2.88 11.31
N LEU A 79 -10.42 1.77 11.16
CA LEU A 79 -10.13 0.77 10.14
C LEU A 79 -10.29 1.33 8.73
N GLU A 80 -11.42 1.98 8.46
CA GLU A 80 -11.71 2.57 7.15
C GLU A 80 -10.68 3.65 6.79
N GLY A 81 -10.37 4.55 7.72
CA GLY A 81 -9.34 5.55 7.54
C GLY A 81 -7.97 4.92 7.31
N GLY A 82 -7.64 3.84 8.03
CA GLY A 82 -6.41 3.08 7.85
C GLY A 82 -6.29 2.48 6.46
N LEU A 83 -7.36 1.91 5.93
CA LEU A 83 -7.40 1.40 4.55
C LEU A 83 -7.20 2.52 3.51
N ARG A 84 -7.78 3.69 3.73
CA ARG A 84 -7.55 4.86 2.88
C ARG A 84 -6.09 5.33 2.92
N TYR A 85 -5.47 5.34 4.09
CA TYR A 85 -4.03 5.60 4.21
C TYR A 85 -3.20 4.53 3.49
N TYR A 86 -3.60 3.27 3.61
CA TYR A 86 -2.88 2.15 3.01
C TYR A 86 -2.81 2.27 1.49
N VAL A 87 -3.91 2.64 0.84
CA VAL A 87 -3.97 2.84 -0.62
C VAL A 87 -3.42 4.21 -1.07
N GLY A 88 -2.99 5.05 -0.14
CA GLY A 88 -2.46 6.38 -0.45
C GLY A 88 -3.52 7.45 -0.71
N ALA A 89 -4.77 7.22 -0.33
CA ALA A 89 -5.89 8.12 -0.55
C ALA A 89 -6.28 8.95 0.68
N ALA A 90 -5.39 9.08 1.67
CA ALA A 90 -5.67 9.75 2.93
C ALA A 90 -6.13 11.20 2.78
N ASN A 91 -5.56 11.91 1.80
CA ASN A 91 -5.85 13.32 1.52
C ASN A 91 -6.84 13.52 0.36
N LEU A 92 -7.40 12.44 -0.18
CA LEU A 92 -8.38 12.50 -1.24
C LEU A 92 -9.79 12.44 -0.65
N THR A 93 -10.75 13.10 -1.31
CA THR A 93 -12.17 13.01 -0.97
C THR A 93 -12.70 11.59 -1.15
N GLU A 94 -12.17 10.87 -2.13
CA GLU A 94 -12.54 9.50 -2.45
C GLU A 94 -11.31 8.61 -2.65
N ASP A 95 -11.44 7.33 -2.30
CA ASP A 95 -10.40 6.30 -2.46
C ASP A 95 -10.66 5.38 -3.66
N GLY A 96 -11.55 5.77 -4.57
CA GLY A 96 -12.00 4.93 -5.68
C GLY A 96 -12.80 3.70 -5.24
N GLY A 97 -13.36 3.73 -4.02
CA GLY A 97 -14.11 2.61 -3.44
C GLY A 97 -13.23 1.50 -2.86
N TYR A 98 -11.93 1.74 -2.67
CA TYR A 98 -10.99 0.72 -2.17
C TYR A 98 -11.39 0.19 -0.80
N ALA A 99 -11.59 1.05 0.18
CA ALA A 99 -11.97 0.63 1.53
C ALA A 99 -13.28 -0.16 1.50
N GLY A 100 -14.26 0.28 0.73
CA GLY A 100 -15.54 -0.43 0.54
C GLY A 100 -15.35 -1.84 -0.05
N LYS A 101 -14.50 -1.98 -1.05
CA LYS A 101 -14.19 -3.30 -1.66
C LYS A 101 -13.53 -4.25 -0.66
N VAL A 102 -12.54 -3.77 0.08
CA VAL A 102 -11.84 -4.56 1.11
C VAL A 102 -12.81 -4.99 2.20
N LEU A 103 -13.64 -4.08 2.70
CA LEU A 103 -14.61 -4.40 3.76
C LEU A 103 -15.70 -5.36 3.29
N ALA A 104 -16.17 -5.23 2.06
CA ALA A 104 -17.13 -6.18 1.47
C ALA A 104 -16.53 -7.58 1.32
N GLU A 105 -15.30 -7.68 0.85
CA GLU A 105 -14.58 -8.95 0.73
C GLU A 105 -14.28 -9.56 2.11
N HIS A 106 -13.91 -8.74 3.08
CA HIS A 106 -13.73 -9.16 4.46
C HIS A 106 -15.01 -9.78 5.04
N GLU A 107 -16.14 -9.14 4.87
CA GLU A 107 -17.43 -9.67 5.33
C GLU A 107 -17.79 -10.97 4.60
N ARG A 108 -17.58 -11.04 3.29
CA ARG A 108 -17.80 -12.26 2.50
C ARG A 108 -16.97 -13.42 3.04
N LEU A 109 -15.70 -13.22 3.34
CA LEU A 109 -14.81 -14.24 3.88
C LEU A 109 -15.23 -14.67 5.29
N ARG A 110 -15.68 -13.76 6.12
CA ARG A 110 -16.21 -14.08 7.46
C ARG A 110 -17.44 -14.96 7.38
N GLN A 111 -18.33 -14.69 6.43
CA GLN A 111 -19.53 -15.51 6.20
C GLN A 111 -19.16 -16.92 5.74
N VAL A 112 -18.20 -17.06 4.84
CA VAL A 112 -17.70 -18.38 4.37
C VAL A 112 -17.14 -19.19 5.55
N ILE A 113 -16.32 -18.56 6.40
CA ILE A 113 -15.74 -19.23 7.58
C ILE A 113 -16.82 -19.63 8.58
N ALA A 114 -17.89 -18.84 8.71
CA ALA A 114 -19.03 -19.16 9.56
C ALA A 114 -19.97 -20.22 8.97
N GLY A 115 -19.63 -20.81 7.81
CA GLY A 115 -20.46 -21.81 7.12
C GLY A 115 -21.72 -21.24 6.48
N ARG A 116 -21.80 -19.94 6.27
CA ARG A 116 -22.89 -19.28 5.57
C ARG A 116 -22.57 -19.15 4.10
N ALA A 117 -23.54 -19.48 3.23
CA ALA A 117 -23.36 -19.24 1.80
C ALA A 117 -23.14 -17.74 1.54
N PRO A 118 -22.07 -17.34 0.85
CA PRO A 118 -21.86 -15.96 0.50
C PRO A 118 -23.00 -15.49 -0.42
N PRO A 119 -23.47 -14.25 -0.30
CA PRO A 119 -24.41 -13.70 -1.27
C PRO A 119 -23.75 -13.78 -2.65
N THR A 120 -24.45 -14.41 -3.60
CA THR A 120 -24.03 -14.49 -4.99
C THR A 120 -24.16 -13.11 -5.63
N THR A 121 -23.23 -12.23 -5.35
CA THR A 121 -23.02 -11.10 -6.22
C THR A 121 -22.17 -11.58 -7.38
N THR A 122 -22.80 -11.78 -8.51
CA THR A 122 -22.13 -11.85 -9.82
C THR A 122 -21.42 -10.53 -10.06
N THR A 123 -20.28 -10.36 -9.42
CA THR A 123 -19.44 -9.22 -9.74
C THR A 123 -18.57 -9.67 -10.90
N THR A 124 -18.96 -9.27 -12.10
CA THR A 124 -18.06 -9.14 -13.24
C THR A 124 -16.79 -8.47 -12.72
N PRO A 125 -15.59 -9.02 -12.99
CA PRO A 125 -14.36 -8.36 -12.57
C PRO A 125 -14.37 -6.93 -13.11
N ALA A 126 -14.58 -5.97 -12.24
CA ALA A 126 -14.43 -4.57 -12.61
C ALA A 126 -12.96 -4.36 -13.01
N PRO A 127 -12.67 -3.58 -14.07
CA PRO A 127 -11.30 -3.23 -14.40
C PRO A 127 -10.64 -2.68 -13.13
N ARG A 128 -9.43 -3.17 -12.85
CA ARG A 128 -8.65 -2.74 -11.69
C ARG A 128 -8.63 -1.21 -11.65
N PRO A 129 -8.98 -0.57 -10.54
CA PRO A 129 -8.74 0.84 -10.42
C PRO A 129 -7.24 1.06 -10.65
N ASN A 130 -6.88 1.95 -11.56
CA ASN A 130 -5.51 2.40 -11.67
C ASN A 130 -5.07 2.84 -10.27
N PRO A 131 -3.92 2.39 -9.77
CA PRO A 131 -3.44 2.86 -8.48
C PRO A 131 -3.41 4.38 -8.53
N VAL A 132 -4.13 4.99 -7.60
CA VAL A 132 -4.10 6.43 -7.43
C VAL A 132 -2.63 6.80 -7.28
N GLN A 133 -2.12 7.67 -8.14
CA GLN A 133 -0.76 8.16 -8.02
C GLN A 133 -0.61 8.76 -6.63
N VAL A 134 0.13 8.08 -5.78
CA VAL A 134 0.56 8.67 -4.53
C VAL A 134 1.49 9.80 -4.91
N VAL A 135 1.00 11.03 -4.81
CA VAL A 135 1.88 12.19 -4.85
C VAL A 135 2.78 12.02 -3.63
N ALA A 136 4.04 11.65 -3.89
CA ALA A 136 5.05 11.65 -2.85
C ALA A 136 5.02 13.04 -2.18
N PRO A 137 5.16 13.13 -0.85
CA PRO A 137 5.35 14.42 -0.23
C PRO A 137 6.51 15.10 -0.96
N PRO A 138 6.45 16.40 -1.23
CA PRO A 138 7.52 17.10 -1.94
C PRO A 138 8.82 16.78 -1.21
N ALA A 139 9.73 16.09 -1.91
CA ALA A 139 11.08 15.90 -1.41
C ALA A 139 11.59 17.30 -1.08
N ALA A 140 12.09 17.48 0.16
CA ALA A 140 12.72 18.72 0.55
C ALA A 140 13.69 19.10 -0.57
N ALA A 141 13.49 20.29 -1.14
CA ALA A 141 14.28 20.76 -2.25
C ALA A 141 15.76 20.67 -1.84
N LYS A 142 16.53 19.86 -2.57
CA LYS A 142 18.00 19.95 -2.49
C LYS A 142 18.37 21.40 -2.80
N PRO A 143 19.23 22.04 -2.01
CA PRO A 143 19.73 23.33 -2.38
C PRO A 143 20.38 23.22 -3.76
N ALA A 144 19.98 24.11 -4.66
CA ALA A 144 20.51 24.16 -6.01
C ALA A 144 22.04 24.30 -5.93
N GLN A 145 22.75 23.36 -6.55
CA GLN A 145 24.17 23.56 -6.80
C GLN A 145 24.32 24.74 -7.75
N PRO A 146 25.21 25.69 -7.47
CA PRO A 146 25.46 26.79 -8.40
C PRO A 146 26.01 26.23 -9.73
N ASP A 147 25.47 26.74 -10.81
CA ASP A 147 25.83 26.41 -12.18
C ASP A 147 27.32 26.69 -12.40
N PRO A 148 28.12 25.75 -12.92
CA PRO A 148 29.56 25.96 -13.17
C PRO A 148 29.89 27.08 -14.15
N GLN A 149 28.92 27.65 -14.83
CA GLN A 149 29.14 28.73 -15.82
C GLN A 149 29.17 30.12 -15.21
N GLN A 150 28.86 30.31 -13.94
CA GLN A 150 28.93 31.65 -13.29
C GLN A 150 30.27 31.97 -12.62
N VAL A 151 31.22 31.07 -12.60
CA VAL A 151 32.52 31.29 -11.93
C VAL A 151 33.58 31.84 -12.90
N ALA A 152 33.28 31.97 -14.20
CA ALA A 152 34.26 32.39 -15.22
C ALA A 152 34.28 33.90 -15.53
N LEU A 153 33.55 34.75 -14.79
CA LEU A 153 33.43 36.20 -15.08
C LEU A 153 33.92 37.13 -13.98
N LEU A 154 34.67 36.64 -12.99
CA LEU A 154 35.27 37.48 -11.98
C LEU A 154 36.79 37.22 -11.81
N GLY A 155 37.51 37.31 -12.90
CA GLY A 155 38.94 37.18 -12.87
C GLY A 155 39.57 37.88 -14.06
N ASP A 156 39.51 39.19 -14.13
CA ASP A 156 40.54 39.99 -14.78
C ASP A 156 40.34 41.47 -14.42
N SER A 157 41.16 41.97 -13.50
CA SER A 157 41.67 43.35 -13.38
C SER A 157 42.73 43.42 -12.33
#